data_2eb2835f3046daca1262c03b766d3032
#
_entry.id   2eb2835f3046daca1262c03b766d3032
#
_cell.length_a   1.000
_cell.length_b   1.000
_cell.length_c   1.000
_cell.angle_alpha   90.00
_cell.angle_beta   90.00
_cell.angle_gamma   90.00
#
_symmetry.space_group_name_H-M   'P 1'
#
loop_
_entity.id
_entity.type
_entity.pdbx_description
1 polymer ?
#
loop_
_entity_poly.entity_id
_entity_poly.type
_entity_poly.pdbx_seq_one_letter_code
_entity_poly.pdbx_strand_id
1 'polypeptide(L)'
;LLGELVSVNARVVDIGSGAGLPGIPLGIARPDVEVVLIEPLLRRTKFLDEVVEKLELSNVTVVRGRAEEGHIQRQVGSADYVTSRAVAPLGKLAKWSAFYAAKGTILVALKGESAIEEILRDKQEVGRAGWRNESVIQLSGGEEVDDTFVVKAVHI
;
A
#
# COMPACT_ATOMS: atom_id res chain seq x y z
N LEU A 1 -7.37 7.30 9.48
CA LEU A 1 -6.30 8.18 8.97
C LEU A 1 -6.02 7.92 7.50
N LEU A 2 -5.54 6.70 7.14
CA LEU A 2 -5.27 6.38 5.73
C LEU A 2 -6.54 6.47 4.87
N GLY A 3 -7.69 6.08 5.41
CA GLY A 3 -8.96 6.12 4.71
C GLY A 3 -9.36 7.51 4.20
N GLU A 4 -8.89 8.56 4.85
CA GLU A 4 -9.16 9.95 4.46
C GLU A 4 -8.39 10.37 3.20
N LEU A 5 -7.29 9.66 2.89
CA LEU A 5 -6.45 9.92 1.72
C LEU A 5 -6.96 9.22 0.45
N VAL A 6 -7.92 8.31 0.59
CA VAL A 6 -8.39 7.45 -0.49
C VAL A 6 -9.74 7.93 -1.00
N SER A 7 -9.85 8.13 -2.32
CA SER A 7 -11.08 8.59 -2.95
C SER A 7 -12.20 7.54 -2.90
N VAL A 8 -13.43 8.01 -3.10
CA VAL A 8 -14.62 7.16 -3.09
C VAL A 8 -14.54 6.08 -4.16
N ASN A 9 -14.91 4.86 -3.81
CA ASN A 9 -14.93 3.68 -4.69
C ASN A 9 -13.58 3.34 -5.32
N ALA A 10 -12.48 3.75 -4.70
CA ALA A 10 -11.13 3.47 -5.20
C ALA A 10 -10.75 1.99 -5.05
N ARG A 11 -9.78 1.58 -5.86
CA ARG A 11 -9.12 0.28 -5.75
C ARG A 11 -7.73 0.48 -5.18
N VAL A 12 -7.42 -0.24 -4.10
CA VAL A 12 -6.15 -0.14 -3.36
C VAL A 12 -5.45 -1.49 -3.36
N VAL A 13 -4.18 -1.49 -3.71
CA VAL A 13 -3.30 -2.65 -3.59
C VAL A 13 -2.35 -2.42 -2.43
N ASP A 14 -2.31 -3.35 -1.48
CA ASP A 14 -1.42 -3.35 -0.32
C ASP A 14 -0.32 -4.39 -0.52
N ILE A 15 0.91 -3.91 -0.68
CA ILE A 15 2.08 -4.77 -0.94
C ILE A 15 2.72 -5.22 0.37
N GLY A 16 2.86 -6.53 0.54
CA GLY A 16 3.46 -7.12 1.72
C GLY A 16 2.61 -6.88 2.96
N SER A 17 1.34 -7.27 2.90
CA SER A 17 0.33 -6.92 3.90
C SER A 17 0.64 -7.43 5.31
N GLY A 18 1.45 -8.47 5.45
CA GLY A 18 1.87 -9.00 6.75
C GLY A 18 0.68 -9.41 7.62
N ALA A 19 0.52 -8.75 8.76
CA ALA A 19 -0.61 -8.92 9.67
C ALA A 19 -1.88 -8.18 9.23
N GLY A 20 -1.88 -7.62 8.02
CA GLY A 20 -3.03 -6.91 7.44
C GLY A 20 -3.01 -5.40 7.60
N LEU A 21 -1.87 -4.82 7.95
CA LEU A 21 -1.72 -3.37 8.11
C LEU A 21 -1.00 -2.74 6.90
N PRO A 22 -1.54 -1.70 6.28
CA PRO A 22 -2.76 -0.97 6.63
C PRO A 22 -4.05 -1.50 5.97
N GLY A 23 -3.97 -2.53 5.13
CA GLY A 23 -5.07 -2.96 4.26
C GLY A 23 -6.35 -3.38 4.99
N ILE A 24 -6.27 -4.18 6.06
CA ILE A 24 -7.46 -4.64 6.80
C ILE A 24 -8.19 -3.48 7.46
N PRO A 25 -7.55 -2.60 8.26
CA PRO A 25 -8.23 -1.44 8.82
C PRO A 25 -8.85 -0.53 7.77
N LEU A 26 -8.20 -0.35 6.62
CA LEU A 26 -8.74 0.41 5.51
C LEU A 26 -10.03 -0.23 4.98
N GLY A 27 -10.02 -1.54 4.74
CA GLY A 27 -11.19 -2.27 4.26
C GLY A 27 -12.37 -2.22 5.22
N ILE A 28 -12.11 -2.25 6.53
CA ILE A 28 -13.13 -2.10 7.57
C ILE A 28 -13.73 -0.69 7.56
N ALA A 29 -12.87 0.33 7.53
CA ALA A 29 -13.29 1.73 7.59
C ALA A 29 -13.98 2.23 6.31
N ARG A 30 -13.65 1.63 5.17
CA ARG A 30 -14.09 2.06 3.85
C ARG A 30 -14.67 0.90 3.05
N PRO A 31 -15.94 0.51 3.34
CA PRO A 31 -16.62 -0.57 2.59
C PRO A 31 -16.78 -0.30 1.09
N ASP A 32 -16.71 0.97 0.67
CA ASP A 32 -16.75 1.40 -0.72
C ASP A 32 -15.44 1.13 -1.48
N VAL A 33 -14.34 0.89 -0.78
CA VAL A 33 -13.00 0.70 -1.34
C VAL A 33 -12.72 -0.78 -1.54
N GLU A 34 -12.26 -1.15 -2.73
CA GLU A 34 -11.75 -2.49 -3.01
C GLU A 34 -10.29 -2.57 -2.55
N VAL A 35 -9.98 -3.50 -1.66
CA VAL A 35 -8.62 -3.70 -1.13
C VAL A 35 -8.09 -5.07 -1.56
N VAL A 36 -6.92 -5.08 -2.18
CA VAL A 36 -6.21 -6.31 -2.53
C VAL A 36 -4.94 -6.41 -1.70
N LEU A 37 -4.84 -7.46 -0.90
CA LEU A 37 -3.70 -7.72 -0.03
C LEU A 37 -2.76 -8.72 -0.70
N ILE A 38 -1.52 -8.31 -1.00
CA ILE A 38 -0.50 -9.20 -1.57
C ILE A 38 0.48 -9.59 -0.44
N GLU A 39 0.56 -10.88 -0.16
CA GLU A 39 1.43 -11.41 0.89
C GLU A 39 2.06 -12.74 0.45
N PRO A 40 3.41 -12.89 0.46
CA PRO A 40 4.05 -14.11 -0.01
C PRO A 40 3.98 -15.29 0.96
N LEU A 41 3.90 -15.04 2.27
CA LEU A 41 3.98 -16.10 3.28
C LEU A 41 2.65 -16.79 3.52
N LEU A 42 2.60 -18.11 3.33
CA LEU A 42 1.39 -18.92 3.51
C LEU A 42 0.74 -18.73 4.89
N ARG A 43 1.54 -18.72 5.93
CA ARG A 43 1.04 -18.54 7.31
C ARG A 43 0.29 -17.22 7.49
N ARG A 44 0.81 -16.14 6.89
CA ARG A 44 0.18 -14.82 6.95
C ARG A 44 -1.07 -14.75 6.07
N THR A 45 -1.03 -15.33 4.88
CA THR A 45 -2.23 -15.37 4.03
C THR A 45 -3.36 -16.16 4.65
N LYS A 46 -3.08 -17.27 5.33
CA LYS A 46 -4.10 -18.00 6.10
C LYS A 46 -4.72 -17.15 7.20
N PHE A 47 -3.90 -16.41 7.94
CA PHE A 47 -4.38 -15.48 8.95
C PHE A 47 -5.27 -14.38 8.35
N LEU A 48 -4.84 -13.79 7.22
CA LEU A 48 -5.61 -12.76 6.52
C LEU A 48 -6.95 -13.31 6.01
N ASP A 49 -6.95 -14.51 5.44
CA ASP A 49 -8.18 -15.18 5.00
C ASP A 49 -9.15 -15.41 6.15
N GLU A 50 -8.66 -15.83 7.31
CA GLU A 50 -9.49 -15.99 8.52
C GLU A 50 -10.09 -14.65 8.99
N VAL A 51 -9.31 -13.57 8.97
CA VAL A 51 -9.79 -12.24 9.35
C VAL A 51 -10.86 -11.75 8.39
N VAL A 52 -10.62 -11.87 7.08
CA VAL A 52 -11.58 -11.49 6.04
C VAL A 52 -12.89 -12.25 6.18
N GLU A 53 -12.82 -13.54 6.44
CA GLU A 53 -14.02 -14.38 6.65
C GLU A 53 -14.77 -14.01 7.92
N LYS A 54 -14.07 -13.93 9.04
CA LYS A 54 -14.68 -13.61 10.35
C LYS A 54 -15.35 -12.24 10.40
N LEU A 55 -14.73 -11.25 9.75
CA LEU A 55 -15.25 -9.89 9.71
C LEU A 55 -16.16 -9.64 8.51
N GLU A 56 -16.40 -10.67 7.69
CA GLU A 56 -17.26 -10.57 6.50
C GLU A 56 -16.88 -9.41 5.57
N LEU A 57 -15.57 -9.25 5.30
CA LEU A 57 -15.04 -8.18 4.47
C LEU A 57 -15.15 -8.53 2.98
N SER A 58 -16.32 -8.29 2.40
CA SER A 58 -16.59 -8.57 0.97
C SER A 58 -15.76 -7.70 0.01
N ASN A 59 -15.20 -6.60 0.49
CA ASN A 59 -14.38 -5.67 -0.28
C ASN A 59 -12.87 -5.94 -0.20
N VAL A 60 -12.45 -6.99 0.51
CA VAL A 60 -11.04 -7.33 0.70
C VAL A 60 -10.73 -8.69 0.08
N THR A 61 -9.71 -8.73 -0.76
CA THR A 61 -9.21 -9.96 -1.42
C THR A 61 -7.77 -10.21 -0.99
N VAL A 62 -7.46 -11.45 -0.62
CA VAL A 62 -6.10 -11.88 -0.27
C VAL A 62 -5.48 -12.62 -1.45
N VAL A 63 -4.29 -12.20 -1.87
CA VAL A 63 -3.52 -12.84 -2.95
C VAL A 63 -2.16 -13.27 -2.39
N ARG A 64 -1.91 -14.58 -2.45
CA ARG A 64 -0.62 -15.13 -2.05
C ARG A 64 0.38 -15.03 -3.18
N GLY A 65 1.47 -14.33 -2.94
CA GLY A 65 2.57 -14.18 -3.88
C GLY A 65 3.44 -12.98 -3.57
N ARG A 66 4.46 -12.80 -4.40
CA ARG A 66 5.36 -11.66 -4.34
C ARG A 66 4.93 -10.60 -5.35
N ALA A 67 5.03 -9.33 -4.96
CA ALA A 67 4.62 -8.21 -5.80
C ALA A 67 5.37 -8.15 -7.14
N GLU A 68 6.62 -8.62 -7.19
CA GLU A 68 7.45 -8.66 -8.38
C GLU A 68 7.17 -9.83 -9.33
N GLU A 69 6.33 -10.78 -8.93
CA GLU A 69 6.01 -11.93 -9.78
C GLU A 69 4.99 -11.57 -10.87
N GLY A 70 5.35 -11.85 -12.13
CA GLY A 70 4.53 -11.47 -13.27
C GLY A 70 3.11 -12.03 -13.27
N HIS A 71 2.91 -13.27 -12.77
CA HIS A 71 1.57 -13.85 -12.68
C HIS A 71 0.70 -13.16 -11.63
N ILE A 72 1.29 -12.64 -10.54
CA ILE A 72 0.59 -11.84 -9.53
C ILE A 72 0.20 -10.49 -10.12
N GLN A 73 1.10 -9.85 -10.85
CA GLN A 73 0.82 -8.58 -11.52
C GLN A 73 -0.36 -8.70 -12.50
N ARG A 74 -0.39 -9.76 -13.30
CA ARG A 74 -1.50 -10.03 -14.23
C ARG A 74 -2.81 -10.33 -13.52
N GLN A 75 -2.75 -11.08 -12.43
CA GLN A 75 -3.94 -11.42 -11.63
C GLN A 75 -4.56 -10.19 -10.96
N VAL A 76 -3.71 -9.33 -10.39
CA VAL A 76 -4.16 -8.16 -9.61
C VAL A 76 -4.50 -6.98 -10.51
N GLY A 77 -3.66 -6.68 -11.50
CA GLY A 77 -3.86 -5.54 -12.39
C GLY A 77 -3.57 -4.19 -11.73
N SER A 78 -4.01 -3.11 -12.37
CA SER A 78 -3.75 -1.75 -11.90
C SER A 78 -4.71 -1.32 -10.78
N ALA A 79 -4.23 -0.38 -9.97
CA ALA A 79 -4.98 0.20 -8.86
C ALA A 79 -4.97 1.73 -8.91
N ASP A 80 -5.89 2.35 -8.16
CA ASP A 80 -5.90 3.80 -7.96
C ASP A 80 -4.87 4.23 -6.93
N TYR A 81 -4.64 3.37 -5.94
CA TYR A 81 -3.65 3.57 -4.88
C TYR A 81 -2.84 2.29 -4.66
N VAL A 82 -1.56 2.47 -4.41
CA VAL A 82 -0.70 1.39 -3.92
C VAL A 82 -0.17 1.80 -2.56
N THR A 83 -0.34 0.95 -1.58
CA THR A 83 0.11 1.20 -0.21
C THR A 83 1.03 0.08 0.28
N SER A 84 1.81 0.38 1.28
CA SER A 84 2.68 -0.57 1.96
C SER A 84 3.14 -0.01 3.29
N ARG A 85 3.52 -0.90 4.20
CA ARG A 85 4.10 -0.54 5.49
C ARG A 85 5.42 -1.28 5.69
N ALA A 86 6.53 -0.52 5.76
CA ALA A 86 7.85 -1.02 6.18
C ALA A 86 8.33 -2.34 5.51
N VAL A 87 7.97 -2.57 4.24
CA VAL A 87 8.29 -3.81 3.52
C VAL A 87 9.69 -3.77 2.92
N ALA A 88 10.11 -2.61 2.43
CA ALA A 88 11.36 -2.42 1.72
C ALA A 88 11.77 -0.94 1.71
N PRO A 89 13.04 -0.63 1.37
CA PRO A 89 13.43 0.75 1.08
C PRO A 89 12.53 1.37 0.00
N LEU A 90 12.34 2.68 0.06
CA LEU A 90 11.41 3.41 -0.80
C LEU A 90 11.65 3.16 -2.29
N GLY A 91 12.90 3.18 -2.74
CA GLY A 91 13.23 2.95 -4.17
C GLY A 91 12.78 1.58 -4.66
N LYS A 92 12.97 0.56 -3.86
CA LYS A 92 12.56 -0.82 -4.17
C LYS A 92 11.03 -0.95 -4.17
N LEU A 93 10.39 -0.36 -3.17
CA LEU A 93 8.93 -0.31 -3.07
C LEU A 93 8.32 0.43 -4.27
N ALA A 94 8.88 1.55 -4.67
CA ALA A 94 8.44 2.32 -5.83
C ALA A 94 8.52 1.47 -7.12
N LYS A 95 9.58 0.69 -7.28
CA LYS A 95 9.73 -0.23 -8.41
C LYS A 95 8.65 -1.31 -8.42
N TRP A 96 8.39 -1.96 -7.30
CA TRP A 96 7.34 -2.97 -7.20
C TRP A 96 5.95 -2.38 -7.42
N SER A 97 5.70 -1.21 -6.83
CA SER A 97 4.40 -0.51 -6.93
C SER A 97 4.06 -0.09 -8.35
N ALA A 98 5.08 0.21 -9.17
CA ALA A 98 4.87 0.61 -10.56
C ALA A 98 4.19 -0.49 -11.40
N PHE A 99 4.34 -1.76 -11.03
CA PHE A 99 3.66 -2.86 -11.73
C PHE A 99 2.13 -2.83 -11.55
N TYR A 100 1.64 -2.16 -10.50
CA TYR A 100 0.22 -2.01 -10.19
C TYR A 100 -0.28 -0.59 -10.46
N ALA A 101 0.54 0.23 -11.11
CA ALA A 101 0.22 1.62 -11.39
C ALA A 101 -0.28 1.82 -12.82
N ALA A 102 -1.29 2.66 -12.96
CA ALA A 102 -1.67 3.34 -14.18
C ALA A 102 -1.32 4.82 -14.04
N LYS A 103 -1.53 5.59 -15.12
CA LYS A 103 -1.34 7.04 -15.04
C LYS A 103 -2.27 7.63 -13.97
N GLY A 104 -1.71 8.36 -13.04
CA GLY A 104 -2.45 8.99 -11.95
C GLY A 104 -2.57 8.13 -10.69
N THR A 105 -2.11 6.87 -10.71
CA THR A 105 -2.06 6.05 -9.48
C THR A 105 -1.22 6.74 -8.42
N ILE A 106 -1.68 6.70 -7.18
CA ILE A 106 -1.03 7.34 -6.04
C ILE A 106 -0.38 6.28 -5.17
N LEU A 107 0.93 6.42 -4.96
CA LEU A 107 1.67 5.66 -3.96
C LEU A 107 1.45 6.31 -2.59
N VAL A 108 1.12 5.50 -1.60
CA VAL A 108 0.98 5.91 -0.19
C VAL A 108 1.77 4.92 0.66
N ALA A 109 3.04 5.22 0.88
CA ALA A 109 3.94 4.35 1.63
C ALA A 109 4.04 4.82 3.09
N LEU A 110 3.67 3.95 4.03
CA LEU A 110 3.82 4.22 5.45
C LEU A 110 5.28 4.01 5.83
N LYS A 111 5.92 5.09 6.29
CA LYS A 111 7.30 5.11 6.71
C LYS A 111 7.41 5.66 8.13
N GLY A 112 8.55 5.44 8.77
CA GLY A 112 8.85 6.08 10.04
C GLY A 112 9.45 7.47 9.84
N GLU A 113 10.17 7.96 10.85
CA GLU A 113 10.85 9.25 10.83
C GLU A 113 11.92 9.37 9.73
N SER A 114 12.37 8.26 9.16
CA SER A 114 13.33 8.21 8.05
C SER A 114 12.73 8.57 6.68
N ALA A 115 11.44 8.91 6.59
CA ALA A 115 10.74 9.16 5.34
C ALA A 115 11.44 10.18 4.43
N ILE A 116 11.86 11.33 4.99
CA ILE A 116 12.55 12.39 4.23
C ILE A 116 13.91 11.90 3.74
N GLU A 117 14.66 11.21 4.58
CA GLU A 117 15.98 10.65 4.21
C GLU A 117 15.86 9.62 3.08
N GLU A 118 14.83 8.76 3.13
CA GLU A 118 14.57 7.78 2.07
C GLU A 118 14.21 8.46 0.75
N ILE A 119 13.41 9.52 0.77
CA ILE A 119 13.07 10.28 -0.43
C ILE A 119 14.33 10.85 -1.07
N LEU A 120 15.20 11.44 -0.30
CA LEU A 120 16.45 12.05 -0.80
C LEU A 120 17.42 10.98 -1.34
N ARG A 121 17.58 9.89 -0.60
CA ARG A 121 18.47 8.78 -0.97
C ARG A 121 18.01 8.07 -2.23
N ASP A 122 16.72 7.79 -2.35
CA ASP A 122 16.15 6.91 -3.38
C ASP A 122 15.48 7.70 -4.53
N LYS A 123 15.66 9.01 -4.58
CA LYS A 123 15.02 9.91 -5.55
C LYS A 123 15.15 9.44 -7.00
N GLN A 124 16.33 8.98 -7.40
CA GLN A 124 16.56 8.51 -8.77
C GLN A 124 15.80 7.23 -9.08
N GLU A 125 15.80 6.26 -8.16
CA GLU A 125 15.07 4.99 -8.34
C GLU A 125 13.56 5.23 -8.42
N VAL A 126 13.04 6.06 -7.52
CA VAL A 126 11.63 6.46 -7.50
C VAL A 126 11.24 7.12 -8.81
N GLY A 127 12.05 8.05 -9.30
CA GLY A 127 11.83 8.72 -10.57
C GLY A 127 11.88 7.79 -11.78
N ARG A 128 12.83 6.84 -11.82
CA ARG A 128 12.94 5.83 -12.87
C ARG A 128 11.74 4.90 -12.93
N ALA A 129 11.12 4.62 -11.77
CA ALA A 129 9.91 3.82 -11.67
C ALA A 129 8.64 4.57 -12.12
N GLY A 130 8.74 5.86 -12.46
CA GLY A 130 7.63 6.65 -12.98
C GLY A 130 6.88 7.47 -11.92
N TRP A 131 7.40 7.56 -10.72
CA TRP A 131 6.78 8.33 -9.65
C TRP A 131 7.30 9.76 -9.61
N ARG A 132 6.40 10.70 -9.33
CA ARG A 132 6.68 12.15 -9.29
C ARG A 132 5.99 12.79 -8.10
N ASN A 133 6.42 14.00 -7.80
CA ASN A 133 5.81 14.86 -6.77
C ASN A 133 5.81 14.21 -5.39
N GLU A 134 6.94 13.62 -5.00
CA GLU A 134 7.09 13.01 -3.69
C GLU A 134 6.88 14.06 -2.59
N SER A 135 6.06 13.71 -1.62
CA SER A 135 5.81 14.52 -0.43
C SER A 135 5.71 13.64 0.81
N VAL A 136 5.95 14.23 1.96
CA VAL A 136 5.75 13.57 3.26
C VAL A 136 4.54 14.17 3.93
N ILE A 137 3.62 13.30 4.34
CA ILE A 137 2.44 13.69 5.11
C ILE A 137 2.59 13.07 6.49
N GLN A 138 2.45 13.88 7.52
CA GLN A 138 2.35 13.40 8.90
C GLN A 138 0.88 13.14 9.24
N LEU A 139 0.57 11.89 9.59
CA LEU A 139 -0.75 11.52 10.06
C LEU A 139 -0.71 11.42 11.59
N SER A 140 -1.45 12.29 12.26
CA SER A 140 -1.54 12.28 13.71
C SER A 140 -2.75 11.47 14.16
N GLY A 141 -2.51 10.52 15.05
CA GLY A 141 -3.56 9.69 15.65
C GLY A 141 -4.23 10.28 16.89
N GLY A 142 -3.83 11.49 17.28
CA GLY A 142 -4.25 12.11 18.54
C GLY A 142 -3.26 11.85 19.68
N GLU A 143 -3.67 12.13 20.91
CA GLU A 143 -2.76 12.09 22.07
C GLU A 143 -2.27 10.67 22.45
N GLU A 144 -2.96 9.63 22.03
CA GLU A 144 -2.67 8.25 22.44
C GLU A 144 -2.02 7.39 21.35
N VAL A 145 -1.82 7.92 20.13
CA VAL A 145 -1.27 7.18 19.00
C VAL A 145 -0.11 7.93 18.40
N ASP A 146 1.01 7.24 18.22
CA ASP A 146 2.21 7.80 17.59
C ASP A 146 1.90 8.31 16.18
N ASP A 147 2.55 9.41 15.81
CA ASP A 147 2.46 9.96 14.48
C ASP A 147 3.05 9.00 13.45
N THR A 148 2.36 8.87 12.33
CA THR A 148 2.80 8.07 11.20
C THR A 148 3.17 8.99 10.05
N PHE A 149 4.32 8.75 9.43
CA PHE A 149 4.77 9.48 8.25
C PHE A 149 4.44 8.68 6.99
N VAL A 150 3.84 9.35 6.03
CA VAL A 150 3.44 8.76 4.75
C VAL A 150 4.21 9.46 3.63
N VAL A 151 4.86 8.68 2.79
CA VAL A 151 5.40 9.16 1.52
C VAL A 151 4.32 9.01 0.47
N LYS A 152 3.97 10.12 -0.17
CA LYS A 152 2.99 10.17 -1.26
C LYS A 152 3.68 10.55 -2.56
N ALA A 153 3.38 9.85 -3.64
CA ALA A 153 3.85 10.15 -4.99
C ALA A 153 2.78 9.79 -6.02
N VAL A 154 2.87 10.38 -7.21
CA VAL A 154 1.92 10.14 -8.31
C VAL A 154 2.64 9.51 -9.47
N HIS A 155 2.05 8.47 -10.06
CA HIS A 155 2.57 7.80 -11.26
C HIS A 155 2.20 8.57 -12.53
N ILE A 156 3.19 8.78 -13.40
CA ILE A 156 3.02 9.47 -14.68
C ILE A 156 2.64 8.52 -15.82
#